data_c90a44d433769e1324cb63072beb0e7f
#
_entry.id   c90a44d433769e1324cb63072beb0e7f
#
_cell.length_a   1.000
_cell.length_b   1.000
_cell.length_c   1.000
_cell.angle_alpha   90.00
_cell.angle_beta   90.00
_cell.angle_gamma   90.00
#
_symmetry.space_group_name_H-M   'P 1'
#
loop_
_entity.id
_entity.type
_entity.pdbx_description
1 polymer ?
#
loop_
_entity_poly.entity_id
_entity_poly.type
_entity_poly.pdbx_seq_one_letter_code
_entity_poly.pdbx_strand_id
1 'polypeptide(L)'
;QNTLLNKLLLGKHSINTTTALTQVPICKSKADFILINGKAVVYEIKTELDTFDRLNNQLRDYFKAFNYVCVVTSENQYNRAVNILKDTPVGIYVLTPRNTVSMKFRKEPVEDNSQLDYTAIFKLLHKHEYENILLQYFGKLPDTTQVFYYDECLKQFSQIPIIHAHNMTLKQLKMRNRIKVSEFKKIP
;
A
#
# COMPACT_ATOMS: atom_id res chain seq x y z
N GLN A 1 -2.23 -5.01 -15.77
CA GLN A 1 -2.22 -4.25 -14.48
C GLN A 1 -3.33 -3.18 -14.46
N ASN A 2 -3.41 -2.29 -15.45
CA ASN A 2 -4.39 -1.20 -15.47
C ASN A 2 -5.86 -1.68 -15.48
N THR A 3 -6.16 -2.75 -16.21
CA THR A 3 -7.52 -3.33 -16.27
C THR A 3 -7.96 -3.89 -14.93
N LEU A 4 -7.04 -4.50 -14.16
CA LEU A 4 -7.29 -5.05 -12.84
C LEU A 4 -7.53 -3.95 -11.82
N LEU A 5 -6.69 -2.91 -11.84
CA LEU A 5 -6.82 -1.74 -10.97
C LEU A 5 -8.20 -1.09 -11.17
N ASN A 6 -8.61 -0.89 -12.44
CA ASN A 6 -9.93 -0.34 -12.77
C ASN A 6 -11.08 -1.17 -12.19
N LYS A 7 -11.00 -2.49 -12.25
CA LYS A 7 -12.06 -3.38 -11.78
C LYS A 7 -12.14 -3.48 -10.27
N LEU A 8 -11.01 -3.49 -9.58
CA LEU A 8 -10.96 -3.39 -8.12
C LEU A 8 -11.48 -2.03 -7.62
N LEU A 9 -11.13 -0.94 -8.31
CA LEU A 9 -11.64 0.39 -8.02
C LEU A 9 -13.16 0.47 -8.23
N LEU A 10 -13.65 0.00 -9.36
CA LEU A 10 -15.08 0.05 -9.70
C LEU A 10 -15.93 -0.91 -8.86
N GLY A 11 -15.37 -2.04 -8.43
CA GLY A 11 -16.10 -3.06 -7.68
C GLY A 11 -16.20 -2.83 -6.17
N LYS A 12 -15.24 -2.12 -5.55
CA LYS A 12 -15.18 -1.97 -4.09
C LYS A 12 -15.05 -0.52 -3.59
N HIS A 13 -14.59 0.41 -4.43
CA HIS A 13 -14.26 1.76 -3.99
C HIS A 13 -14.93 2.82 -4.89
N SER A 14 -15.41 3.89 -4.26
CA SER A 14 -15.84 5.06 -5.01
C SER A 14 -14.62 5.71 -5.68
N ILE A 15 -14.68 5.83 -6.98
CA ILE A 15 -13.63 6.40 -7.84
C ILE A 15 -13.29 7.84 -7.41
N ASN A 16 -14.29 8.58 -6.94
CA ASN A 16 -14.14 10.01 -6.58
C ASN A 16 -13.42 10.20 -5.24
N THR A 17 -13.34 9.16 -4.39
CA THR A 17 -12.78 9.25 -3.03
C THR A 17 -11.53 8.39 -2.84
N THR A 18 -11.11 7.62 -3.85
CA THR A 18 -9.98 6.70 -3.76
C THR A 18 -8.76 7.25 -4.47
N THR A 19 -7.61 7.24 -3.80
CA THR A 19 -6.31 7.49 -4.41
C THR A 19 -5.66 6.15 -4.72
N ALA A 20 -5.19 5.96 -5.94
CA ALA A 20 -4.43 4.80 -6.37
C ALA A 20 -2.98 5.19 -6.64
N LEU A 21 -2.06 4.47 -6.02
CA LEU A 21 -0.62 4.56 -6.28
C LEU A 21 -0.17 3.26 -6.92
N THR A 22 0.68 3.33 -7.93
CA THR A 22 1.17 2.16 -8.66
C THR A 22 2.68 2.03 -8.55
N GLN A 23 3.17 0.79 -8.55
CA GLN A 23 4.61 0.48 -8.57
C GLN A 23 5.39 1.18 -7.46
N VAL A 24 4.84 1.14 -6.23
CA VAL A 24 5.41 1.83 -5.06
C VAL A 24 6.55 1.01 -4.48
N PRO A 25 7.78 1.56 -4.40
CA PRO A 25 8.88 0.88 -3.72
C PRO A 25 8.66 0.90 -2.20
N ILE A 26 8.77 -0.28 -1.57
CA ILE A 26 8.68 -0.47 -0.13
C ILE A 26 9.83 -1.38 0.28
N CYS A 27 10.80 -0.87 1.03
CA CYS A 27 12.02 -1.57 1.39
C CYS A 27 12.76 -2.12 0.14
N LYS A 28 12.88 -3.45 0.04
CA LYS A 28 13.51 -4.13 -1.10
C LYS A 28 12.50 -4.63 -2.13
N SER A 29 11.22 -4.45 -1.86
CA SER A 29 10.11 -4.90 -2.69
C SER A 29 9.44 -3.72 -3.39
N LYS A 30 8.55 -4.02 -4.32
CA LYS A 30 7.80 -3.04 -5.08
C LYS A 30 6.35 -3.50 -5.19
N ALA A 31 5.46 -2.78 -4.54
CA ALA A 31 4.03 -3.09 -4.56
C ALA A 31 3.42 -2.77 -5.93
N ASP A 32 2.59 -3.64 -6.46
CA ASP A 32 1.94 -3.41 -7.75
C ASP A 32 1.03 -2.20 -7.68
N PHE A 33 0.19 -2.10 -6.65
CA PHE A 33 -0.60 -0.90 -6.40
C PHE A 33 -1.08 -0.82 -4.94
N ILE A 34 -1.41 0.40 -4.54
CA ILE A 34 -1.96 0.73 -3.23
C ILE A 34 -3.22 1.55 -3.43
N LEU A 35 -4.32 1.13 -2.81
CA LEU A 35 -5.58 1.88 -2.81
C LEU A 35 -5.80 2.53 -1.45
N ILE A 36 -6.03 3.85 -1.44
CA ILE A 36 -6.24 4.63 -0.21
C ILE A 36 -7.64 5.22 -0.23
N ASN A 37 -8.51 4.65 0.61
CA ASN A 37 -9.87 5.14 0.83
C ASN A 37 -10.33 4.80 2.26
N GLY A 38 -10.16 5.73 3.19
CA GLY A 38 -10.34 5.48 4.62
C GLY A 38 -9.17 4.69 5.22
N LYS A 39 -8.82 3.55 4.64
CA LYS A 39 -7.62 2.77 4.90
C LYS A 39 -6.78 2.63 3.63
N ALA A 40 -5.49 2.30 3.80
CA ALA A 40 -4.61 1.97 2.68
C ALA A 40 -4.42 0.46 2.61
N VAL A 41 -4.68 -0.12 1.45
CA VAL A 41 -4.49 -1.55 1.19
C VAL A 41 -3.47 -1.72 0.09
N VAL A 42 -2.40 -2.45 0.38
CA VAL A 42 -1.41 -2.89 -0.62
C VAL A 42 -1.96 -4.10 -1.36
N TYR A 43 -1.88 -4.09 -2.67
CA TYR A 43 -2.26 -5.21 -3.52
C TYR A 43 -1.05 -5.72 -4.29
N GLU A 44 -0.80 -7.00 -4.16
CA GLU A 44 0.21 -7.76 -4.91
C GLU A 44 -0.49 -8.71 -5.86
N ILE A 45 -0.15 -8.64 -7.15
CA ILE A 45 -0.76 -9.49 -8.18
C ILE A 45 0.10 -10.72 -8.39
N LYS A 46 -0.52 -11.90 -8.35
CA LYS A 46 0.10 -13.17 -8.69
C LYS A 46 -0.70 -13.83 -9.82
N THR A 47 -0.13 -13.77 -11.01
CA THR A 47 -0.69 -14.44 -12.19
C THR A 47 -0.43 -15.95 -12.16
N GLU A 48 -0.97 -16.70 -13.13
CA GLU A 48 -0.74 -18.14 -13.27
C GLU A 48 0.73 -18.51 -13.49
N LEU A 49 1.51 -17.60 -14.07
CA LEU A 49 2.92 -17.79 -14.38
C LEU A 49 3.84 -17.41 -13.22
N ASP A 50 3.32 -16.73 -12.19
CA ASP A 50 4.12 -16.28 -11.07
C ASP A 50 4.35 -17.39 -10.03
N THR A 51 5.57 -17.46 -9.50
CA THR A 51 5.87 -18.29 -8.35
C THR A 51 5.59 -17.51 -7.05
N PHE A 52 5.28 -18.24 -5.98
CA PHE A 52 5.10 -17.66 -4.64
C PHE A 52 6.42 -17.54 -3.86
N ASP A 53 7.56 -17.87 -4.46
CA ASP A 53 8.86 -17.95 -3.76
C ASP A 53 9.29 -16.62 -3.13
N ARG A 54 8.97 -15.51 -3.79
CA ARG A 54 9.29 -14.17 -3.29
C ARG A 54 8.19 -13.56 -2.40
N LEU A 55 7.01 -14.18 -2.35
CA LEU A 55 5.84 -13.58 -1.72
C LEU A 55 6.09 -13.26 -0.24
N ASN A 56 6.67 -14.18 0.52
CA ASN A 56 6.91 -13.97 1.95
C ASN A 56 7.81 -12.75 2.22
N ASN A 57 8.83 -12.53 1.38
CA ASN A 57 9.70 -11.37 1.51
C ASN A 57 8.96 -10.07 1.13
N GLN A 58 8.15 -10.11 0.07
CA GLN A 58 7.32 -8.97 -0.35
C GLN A 58 6.33 -8.59 0.74
N LEU A 59 5.61 -9.56 1.32
CA LEU A 59 4.64 -9.32 2.40
C LEU A 59 5.31 -8.72 3.63
N ARG A 60 6.47 -9.24 4.04
CA ARG A 60 7.26 -8.70 5.15
C ARG A 60 7.67 -7.25 4.91
N ASP A 61 8.09 -6.92 3.69
CA ASP A 61 8.41 -5.54 3.33
C ASP A 61 7.18 -4.63 3.37
N TYR A 62 6.03 -5.11 2.86
CA TYR A 62 4.81 -4.32 2.82
C TYR A 62 4.26 -4.01 4.21
N PHE A 63 4.26 -4.97 5.14
CA PHE A 63 3.81 -4.76 6.51
C PHE A 63 4.67 -3.79 7.32
N LYS A 64 5.91 -3.51 6.89
CA LYS A 64 6.71 -2.45 7.51
C LYS A 64 6.17 -1.04 7.26
N ALA A 65 5.38 -0.85 6.22
CA ALA A 65 4.89 0.47 5.83
C ALA A 65 3.37 0.58 5.73
N PHE A 66 2.66 -0.54 5.68
CA PHE A 66 1.20 -0.61 5.56
C PHE A 66 0.63 -1.72 6.44
N ASN A 67 -0.55 -1.50 6.97
CA ASN A 67 -1.20 -2.42 7.91
C ASN A 67 -2.29 -3.30 7.27
N TYR A 68 -2.55 -3.15 5.98
CA TYR A 68 -3.44 -4.02 5.20
C TYR A 68 -2.75 -4.44 3.91
N VAL A 69 -2.64 -5.74 3.70
CA VAL A 69 -2.03 -6.32 2.49
C VAL A 69 -2.98 -7.38 1.91
N CYS A 70 -3.13 -7.39 0.60
CA CYS A 70 -3.96 -8.33 -0.13
C CYS A 70 -3.21 -8.90 -1.34
N VAL A 71 -3.28 -10.19 -1.54
CA VAL A 71 -2.80 -10.87 -2.75
C VAL A 71 -3.98 -11.04 -3.70
N VAL A 72 -3.78 -10.69 -4.95
CA VAL A 72 -4.76 -10.89 -6.03
C VAL A 72 -4.26 -11.98 -6.96
N THR A 73 -5.06 -13.03 -7.14
CA THR A 73 -4.64 -14.20 -7.93
C THR A 73 -5.76 -14.73 -8.81
N SER A 74 -5.48 -15.74 -9.63
CA SER A 74 -6.48 -16.46 -10.43
C SER A 74 -7.16 -17.58 -9.64
N GLU A 75 -8.28 -18.11 -10.14
CA GLU A 75 -8.99 -19.24 -9.53
C GLU A 75 -8.09 -20.47 -9.41
N ASN A 76 -7.23 -20.73 -10.41
CA ASN A 76 -6.33 -21.89 -10.42
C ASN A 76 -5.26 -21.84 -9.32
N GLN A 77 -4.87 -20.64 -8.90
CA GLN A 77 -3.86 -20.43 -7.86
C GLN A 77 -4.46 -20.27 -6.44
N TYR A 78 -5.78 -20.21 -6.33
CA TYR A 78 -6.46 -19.90 -5.07
C TYR A 78 -6.10 -20.87 -3.94
N ASN A 79 -6.17 -22.17 -4.19
CA ASN A 79 -5.87 -23.17 -3.15
C ASN A 79 -4.41 -23.08 -2.67
N ARG A 80 -3.49 -22.79 -3.58
CA ARG A 80 -2.07 -22.57 -3.23
C ARG A 80 -1.90 -21.29 -2.40
N ALA A 81 -2.54 -20.21 -2.78
CA ALA A 81 -2.54 -18.95 -2.02
C ALA A 81 -3.11 -19.15 -0.61
N VAL A 82 -4.25 -19.85 -0.48
CA VAL A 82 -4.87 -20.16 0.82
C VAL A 82 -3.93 -20.96 1.69
N ASN A 83 -3.31 -22.03 1.17
CA ASN A 83 -2.39 -22.87 1.96
C ASN A 83 -1.20 -22.07 2.52
N ILE A 84 -0.71 -21.09 1.77
CA ILE A 84 0.41 -20.24 2.20
C ILE A 84 -0.06 -19.14 3.18
N LEU A 85 -1.26 -18.59 2.99
CA LEU A 85 -1.71 -17.35 3.64
C LEU A 85 -2.83 -17.52 4.67
N LYS A 86 -3.33 -18.76 4.92
CA LYS A 86 -4.48 -19.03 5.81
C LYS A 86 -4.32 -18.46 7.22
N ASP A 87 -3.11 -18.59 7.78
CA ASP A 87 -2.79 -18.19 9.16
C ASP A 87 -2.10 -16.81 9.22
N THR A 88 -2.26 -15.99 8.17
CA THR A 88 -1.70 -14.64 8.08
C THR A 88 -2.79 -13.58 8.03
N PRO A 89 -2.49 -12.30 8.34
CA PRO A 89 -3.44 -11.20 8.17
C PRO A 89 -3.68 -10.82 6.70
N VAL A 90 -2.98 -11.43 5.76
CA VAL A 90 -3.05 -11.12 4.32
C VAL A 90 -4.41 -11.53 3.75
N GLY A 91 -5.04 -10.61 3.02
CA GLY A 91 -6.24 -10.88 2.25
C GLY A 91 -5.94 -11.64 0.95
N ILE A 92 -6.93 -12.34 0.43
CA ILE A 92 -6.85 -13.03 -0.87
C ILE A 92 -8.07 -12.63 -1.69
N TYR A 93 -7.83 -12.06 -2.86
CA TYR A 93 -8.87 -11.80 -3.84
C TYR A 93 -8.60 -12.61 -5.11
N VAL A 94 -9.64 -13.20 -5.64
CA VAL A 94 -9.55 -14.02 -6.85
C VAL A 94 -10.22 -13.30 -8.00
N LEU A 95 -9.53 -13.23 -9.10
CA LEU A 95 -10.07 -12.77 -10.36
C LEU A 95 -10.70 -13.94 -11.12
N THR A 96 -11.96 -13.76 -11.47
CA THR A 96 -12.65 -14.69 -12.38
C THR A 96 -12.13 -14.54 -13.83
N PRO A 97 -12.38 -15.49 -14.72
CA PRO A 97 -12.05 -15.36 -16.14
C PRO A 97 -12.68 -14.12 -16.82
N ARG A 98 -13.80 -13.62 -16.26
CA ARG A 98 -14.44 -12.36 -16.70
C ARG A 98 -13.77 -11.12 -16.10
N ASN A 99 -12.63 -11.30 -15.43
CA ASN A 99 -11.89 -10.23 -14.75
C ASN A 99 -12.71 -9.45 -13.69
N THR A 100 -13.60 -10.08 -13.00
CA THR A 100 -14.32 -9.56 -11.81
C THR A 100 -13.74 -10.20 -10.56
N VAL A 101 -13.86 -9.53 -9.42
CA VAL A 101 -13.47 -10.13 -8.15
C VAL A 101 -14.50 -11.17 -7.74
N SER A 102 -14.05 -12.41 -7.49
CA SER A 102 -14.90 -13.48 -7.02
C SER A 102 -15.47 -13.15 -5.64
N MET A 103 -16.78 -13.33 -5.47
CA MET A 103 -17.43 -13.21 -4.15
C MET A 103 -17.33 -14.52 -3.35
N LYS A 104 -17.11 -15.64 -4.03
CA LYS A 104 -17.01 -16.97 -3.42
C LYS A 104 -15.61 -17.25 -2.90
N PHE A 105 -14.60 -16.93 -3.68
CA PHE A 105 -13.19 -17.20 -3.36
C PHE A 105 -12.51 -15.93 -2.94
N ARG A 106 -12.58 -15.62 -1.64
CA ARG A 106 -11.87 -14.45 -1.08
C ARG A 106 -11.65 -14.59 0.41
N LYS A 107 -10.61 -13.94 0.90
CA LYS A 107 -10.31 -13.71 2.30
C LYS A 107 -10.06 -12.23 2.47
N GLU A 108 -10.78 -11.57 3.37
CA GLU A 108 -10.55 -10.16 3.64
C GLU A 108 -9.23 -9.96 4.39
N PRO A 109 -8.46 -8.87 4.10
CA PRO A 109 -7.27 -8.55 4.85
C PRO A 109 -7.64 -8.09 6.26
N VAL A 110 -6.84 -8.51 7.23
CA VAL A 110 -6.96 -8.09 8.63
C VAL A 110 -5.87 -7.05 8.92
N GLU A 111 -6.20 -6.06 9.76
CA GLU A 111 -5.23 -5.06 10.18
C GLU A 111 -4.10 -5.69 10.99
N ASP A 112 -2.86 -5.40 10.61
CA ASP A 112 -1.67 -5.78 11.37
C ASP A 112 -0.69 -4.60 11.47
N ASN A 113 -0.61 -4.04 12.67
CA ASN A 113 0.28 -2.93 13.00
C ASN A 113 1.60 -3.40 13.63
N SER A 114 1.78 -4.70 13.86
CA SER A 114 2.89 -5.24 14.66
C SER A 114 4.26 -5.09 14.00
N GLN A 115 4.29 -4.92 12.67
CA GLN A 115 5.51 -4.87 11.89
C GLN A 115 5.85 -3.46 11.36
N LEU A 116 5.04 -2.45 11.69
CA LEU A 116 5.29 -1.08 11.23
C LEU A 116 6.67 -0.58 11.66
N ASP A 117 7.38 0.03 10.72
CA ASP A 117 8.75 0.53 10.88
C ASP A 117 8.85 1.98 10.43
N TYR A 118 9.41 2.84 11.29
CA TYR A 118 9.53 4.27 11.02
C TYR A 118 10.30 4.59 9.74
N THR A 119 11.39 3.87 9.50
CA THR A 119 12.23 4.10 8.32
C THR A 119 11.50 3.71 7.04
N ALA A 120 10.77 2.59 7.07
CA ALA A 120 9.97 2.15 5.92
C ALA A 120 8.83 3.14 5.61
N ILE A 121 8.13 3.60 6.64
CA ILE A 121 7.04 4.60 6.51
C ILE A 121 7.60 5.93 6.00
N PHE A 122 8.70 6.43 6.60
CA PHE A 122 9.29 7.71 6.24
C PHE A 122 9.82 7.74 4.80
N LYS A 123 10.40 6.63 4.33
CA LYS A 123 10.89 6.49 2.94
C LYS A 123 9.81 6.54 1.87
N LEU A 124 8.54 6.37 2.22
CA LEU A 124 7.42 6.57 1.29
C LEU A 124 7.21 8.05 0.96
N LEU A 125 7.64 8.96 1.85
CA LEU A 125 7.32 10.39 1.78
C LEU A 125 8.32 11.16 0.92
N HIS A 126 7.81 12.11 0.15
CA HIS A 126 8.62 13.16 -0.45
C HIS A 126 8.98 14.21 0.60
N LYS A 127 9.98 15.05 0.29
CA LYS A 127 10.49 16.07 1.21
C LYS A 127 9.38 16.94 1.79
N HIS A 128 8.55 17.55 0.95
CA HIS A 128 7.46 18.43 1.38
C HIS A 128 6.41 17.71 2.24
N GLU A 129 6.21 16.39 2.04
CA GLU A 129 5.23 15.60 2.77
C GLU A 129 5.70 15.32 4.21
N TYR A 130 6.96 14.90 4.39
CA TYR A 130 7.46 14.72 5.76
C TYR A 130 7.65 16.05 6.49
N GLU A 131 8.03 17.12 5.81
CA GLU A 131 8.07 18.46 6.39
C GLU A 131 6.67 18.91 6.87
N ASN A 132 5.62 18.68 6.08
CA ASN A 132 4.23 18.95 6.48
C ASN A 132 3.84 18.18 7.75
N ILE A 133 4.21 16.90 7.83
CA ILE A 133 3.94 16.07 9.02
C ILE A 133 4.64 16.65 10.25
N LEU A 134 5.94 16.98 10.13
CA LEU A 134 6.73 17.52 11.23
C LEU A 134 6.21 18.89 11.69
N LEU A 135 5.89 19.77 10.75
CA LEU A 135 5.28 21.08 11.07
C LEU A 135 3.93 20.92 11.76
N GLN A 136 3.09 20.01 11.27
CA GLN A 136 1.77 19.76 11.87
C GLN A 136 1.87 19.20 13.29
N TYR A 137 2.86 18.34 13.56
CA TYR A 137 2.97 17.68 14.86
C TYR A 137 3.80 18.47 15.88
N PHE A 138 4.94 19.06 15.48
CA PHE A 138 5.88 19.74 16.35
C PHE A 138 5.86 21.28 16.23
N GLY A 139 5.18 21.83 15.21
CA GLY A 139 5.16 23.26 14.94
C GLY A 139 6.46 23.83 14.35
N LYS A 140 7.49 23.01 14.17
CA LYS A 140 8.80 23.42 13.65
C LYS A 140 9.50 22.28 12.92
N LEU A 141 10.43 22.64 12.04
CA LEU A 141 11.35 21.71 11.38
C LEU A 141 12.69 21.65 12.13
N PRO A 142 13.51 20.60 11.93
CA PRO A 142 14.87 20.55 12.47
C PRO A 142 15.70 21.71 11.99
N ASP A 143 16.39 22.37 12.92
CA ASP A 143 17.40 23.39 12.61
C ASP A 143 18.77 22.73 12.52
N THR A 144 19.19 22.40 11.30
CA THR A 144 20.44 21.69 11.02
C THR A 144 20.94 21.96 9.61
N THR A 145 22.16 21.55 9.32
CA THR A 145 22.74 21.69 7.97
C THR A 145 22.08 20.75 6.98
N GLN A 146 22.14 21.09 5.70
CA GLN A 146 21.49 20.31 4.64
C GLN A 146 21.96 18.85 4.56
N VAL A 147 23.22 18.60 4.96
CA VAL A 147 23.81 17.25 4.99
C VAL A 147 23.08 16.33 5.98
N PHE A 148 22.72 16.86 7.14
CA PHE A 148 22.06 16.07 8.19
C PHE A 148 20.53 16.21 8.21
N TYR A 149 19.98 17.03 7.31
CA TYR A 149 18.58 17.42 7.36
C TYR A 149 17.62 16.22 7.26
N TYR A 150 17.89 15.29 6.34
CA TYR A 150 17.06 14.08 6.17
C TYR A 150 17.06 13.21 7.43
N ASP A 151 18.25 12.97 8.00
CA ASP A 151 18.39 12.11 9.17
C ASP A 151 17.76 12.73 10.42
N GLU A 152 17.88 14.04 10.60
CA GLU A 152 17.23 14.76 11.71
C GLU A 152 15.70 14.81 11.52
N CYS A 153 15.19 14.93 10.29
CA CYS A 153 13.77 14.79 10.02
C CYS A 153 13.25 13.38 10.34
N LEU A 154 13.96 12.33 9.95
CA LEU A 154 13.60 10.94 10.28
C LEU A 154 13.63 10.72 11.80
N LYS A 155 14.65 11.21 12.48
CA LYS A 155 14.78 11.13 13.94
C LYS A 155 13.61 11.84 14.66
N GLN A 156 13.24 13.04 14.21
CA GLN A 156 12.10 13.76 14.75
C GLN A 156 10.78 13.05 14.43
N PHE A 157 10.60 12.54 13.21
CA PHE A 157 9.44 11.73 12.81
C PHE A 157 9.28 10.48 13.68
N SER A 158 10.39 9.84 14.05
CA SER A 158 10.39 8.64 14.91
C SER A 158 9.98 8.92 16.36
N GLN A 159 9.83 10.18 16.77
CA GLN A 159 9.28 10.56 18.09
C GLN A 159 7.74 10.61 18.08
N ILE A 160 7.10 10.62 16.91
CA ILE A 160 5.65 10.53 16.79
C ILE A 160 5.24 9.07 17.09
N PRO A 161 4.20 8.80 17.90
CA PRO A 161 3.71 7.44 18.07
C PRO A 161 3.45 6.77 16.72
N ILE A 162 3.95 5.55 16.50
CA ILE A 162 4.06 4.94 15.16
C ILE A 162 2.73 4.87 14.41
N ILE A 163 1.65 4.56 15.11
CA ILE A 163 0.30 4.54 14.50
C ILE A 163 -0.12 5.94 14.05
N HIS A 164 0.24 6.98 14.82
CA HIS A 164 -0.06 8.35 14.45
C HIS A 164 0.79 8.79 13.25
N ALA A 165 2.09 8.50 13.27
CA ALA A 165 3.00 8.75 12.14
C ALA A 165 2.51 8.07 10.85
N HIS A 166 2.11 6.80 10.95
CA HIS A 166 1.51 6.05 9.84
C HIS A 166 0.24 6.73 9.31
N ASN A 167 -0.70 7.08 10.19
CA ASN A 167 -1.95 7.75 9.77
C ASN A 167 -1.70 9.12 9.12
N MET A 168 -0.74 9.91 9.63
CA MET A 168 -0.34 11.18 9.01
C MET A 168 0.28 10.95 7.62
N THR A 169 1.11 9.92 7.49
CA THR A 169 1.68 9.48 6.20
C THR A 169 0.59 9.12 5.20
N LEU A 170 -0.39 8.31 5.58
CA LEU A 170 -1.51 7.96 4.70
C LEU A 170 -2.31 9.17 4.22
N LYS A 171 -2.44 10.21 5.06
CA LYS A 171 -3.08 11.47 4.65
C LYS A 171 -2.27 12.18 3.56
N GLN A 172 -0.95 12.25 3.69
CA GLN A 172 -0.07 12.83 2.66
C GLN A 172 -0.15 12.03 1.35
N LEU A 173 -0.04 10.71 1.42
CA LEU A 173 -0.15 9.84 0.24
C LEU A 173 -1.50 9.98 -0.47
N LYS A 174 -2.59 10.15 0.30
CA LYS A 174 -3.94 10.35 -0.25
C LYS A 174 -4.08 11.64 -1.04
N MET A 175 -3.28 12.66 -0.74
CA MET A 175 -3.28 13.95 -1.46
C MET A 175 -2.49 13.91 -2.77
N ARG A 176 -1.66 12.88 -2.99
CA ARG A 176 -0.97 12.70 -4.27
C ARG A 176 -2.00 12.54 -5.38
N ASN A 177 -1.65 12.99 -6.59
CA ASN A 177 -2.54 13.06 -7.74
C ASN A 177 -3.50 11.87 -7.82
N ARG A 178 -4.79 12.17 -7.65
CA ARG A 178 -5.85 11.21 -7.94
C ARG A 178 -5.75 10.90 -9.42
N ILE A 179 -5.48 9.65 -9.77
CA ILE A 179 -5.55 9.21 -11.16
C ILE A 179 -6.97 9.49 -11.61
N LYS A 180 -7.15 10.49 -12.47
CA LYS A 180 -8.48 10.84 -13.00
C LYS A 180 -8.93 9.65 -13.83
N VAL A 181 -10.06 9.06 -13.47
CA VAL A 181 -10.67 7.93 -14.20
C VAL A 181 -10.88 8.23 -15.69
N SER A 182 -10.98 9.50 -16.07
CA SER A 182 -10.99 9.94 -17.45
C SER A 182 -9.74 9.53 -18.26
N GLU A 183 -8.60 9.34 -17.61
CA GLU A 183 -7.36 8.90 -18.28
C GLU A 183 -7.34 7.38 -18.50
N PHE A 184 -8.03 6.60 -17.65
CA PHE A 184 -8.15 5.15 -17.81
C PHE A 184 -9.12 4.72 -18.91
N LYS A 185 -10.09 5.55 -19.29
CA LYS A 185 -11.03 5.28 -20.38
C LYS A 185 -10.43 5.43 -21.78
N LYS A 186 -9.22 5.97 -21.92
CA LYS A 186 -8.56 6.25 -23.18
C LYS A 186 -7.52 5.22 -23.62
N ILE A 187 -7.37 4.13 -22.89
CA ILE A 187 -6.43 3.05 -23.25
C ILE A 187 -7.25 1.91 -23.86
N PRO A 188 -7.04 1.59 -25.15
CA PRO A 188 -7.79 0.57 -25.88
C PRO A 188 -7.58 -0.83 -25.29
#